data_1e5117adaf4d22dd745d200affe03be9
#
_entry.id   1e5117adaf4d22dd745d200affe03be9
#
_cell.length_a   1.000
_cell.length_b   1.000
_cell.length_c   1.000
_cell.angle_alpha   90.00
_cell.angle_beta   90.00
_cell.angle_gamma   90.00
#
_symmetry.space_group_name_H-M   'P 1'
#
loop_
_entity.id
_entity.type
_entity.pdbx_description
1 polymer ?
#
loop_
_entity_poly.entity_id
_entity_poly.type
_entity_poly.pdbx_seq_one_letter_code
_entity_poly.pdbx_strand_id
1 'polypeptide(L)'
;MLVKENRLTKRKEFGYIYKKGRSVYSKHLMLVYVPTKLKNIRVGFSVSKKVGKAHTRNLIKRRLRAIIQDLLKQNLIKTNNYIFVANSSITELSFEELKSQVLYVLNKDGLINE
;
A
#
# COMPACT_ATOMS: atom_id res chain seq x y z
N MET A 1 3.13 -13.44 1.91
CA MET A 1 2.09 -12.89 2.81
C MET A 1 2.73 -12.01 3.87
N LEU A 2 2.14 -10.85 4.17
CA LEU A 2 2.66 -9.98 5.21
C LEU A 2 2.52 -10.63 6.58
N VAL A 3 3.56 -10.52 7.41
CA VAL A 3 3.49 -10.98 8.79
C VAL A 3 2.52 -10.09 9.59
N LYS A 4 1.98 -10.64 10.66
CA LYS A 4 0.92 -9.98 11.44
C LYS A 4 1.31 -8.58 11.93
N GLU A 5 2.55 -8.40 12.36
CA GLU A 5 3.05 -7.11 12.85
C GLU A 5 3.04 -6.02 11.79
N ASN A 6 3.07 -6.39 10.51
CA ASN A 6 3.09 -5.46 9.40
C ASN A 6 1.72 -5.26 8.77
N ARG A 7 0.65 -5.82 9.35
CA ARG A 7 -0.71 -5.66 8.83
C ARG A 7 -1.48 -4.61 9.60
N LEU A 8 -2.08 -3.69 8.85
CA LEU A 8 -3.02 -2.73 9.39
C LEU A 8 -4.41 -3.36 9.29
N THR A 9 -5.06 -3.61 10.42
CA THR A 9 -6.30 -4.40 10.45
C THR A 9 -7.50 -3.67 11.04
N LYS A 10 -7.30 -2.68 11.91
CA LYS A 10 -8.40 -2.04 12.63
C LYS A 10 -8.99 -0.88 11.84
N ARG A 11 -10.32 -0.85 11.74
CA ARG A 11 -11.06 0.23 11.07
C ARG A 11 -10.69 1.61 11.62
N LYS A 12 -10.52 1.74 12.92
CA LYS A 12 -10.09 2.98 13.57
C LYS A 12 -8.76 3.49 13.03
N GLU A 13 -7.82 2.59 12.81
CA GLU A 13 -6.49 2.93 12.31
C GLU A 13 -6.56 3.44 10.87
N PHE A 14 -7.37 2.79 10.03
CA PHE A 14 -7.62 3.26 8.67
C PHE A 14 -8.22 4.66 8.68
N GLY A 15 -9.24 4.88 9.50
CA GLY A 15 -9.89 6.18 9.61
C GLY A 15 -8.94 7.29 10.04
N TYR A 16 -8.08 7.01 11.01
CA TYR A 16 -7.08 7.96 11.47
C TYR A 16 -6.11 8.34 10.34
N ILE A 17 -5.60 7.34 9.62
CA ILE A 17 -4.64 7.56 8.53
C ILE A 17 -5.28 8.37 7.41
N TYR A 18 -6.52 8.07 7.02
CA TYR A 18 -7.23 8.83 6.00
C TYR A 18 -7.43 10.29 6.42
N LYS A 19 -7.72 10.52 7.70
CA LYS A 19 -7.99 11.86 8.22
C LYS A 19 -6.71 12.69 8.37
N LYS A 20 -5.64 12.09 8.86
CA LYS A 20 -4.40 12.79 9.24
C LYS A 20 -3.25 12.61 8.27
N GLY A 21 -3.36 11.64 7.36
CA GLY A 21 -2.25 11.27 6.51
C GLY A 21 -2.03 12.19 5.31
N ARG A 22 -0.85 12.08 4.74
CA ARG A 22 -0.53 12.69 3.46
C ARG A 22 -0.89 11.72 2.35
N SER A 23 -1.37 12.28 1.23
CA SER A 23 -1.76 11.47 0.08
C SER A 23 -0.80 11.69 -1.08
N VAL A 24 -0.42 10.61 -1.73
CA VAL A 24 0.41 10.62 -2.93
C VAL A 24 -0.35 9.87 -4.02
N TYR A 25 -0.43 10.47 -5.20
CA TYR A 25 -1.27 9.93 -6.27
C TYR A 25 -0.46 9.47 -7.46
N SER A 26 -0.90 8.36 -8.06
CA SER A 26 -0.53 7.98 -9.41
C SER A 26 -1.81 7.66 -10.17
N LYS A 27 -1.70 7.34 -11.46
CA LYS A 27 -2.87 7.01 -12.29
C LYS A 27 -3.67 5.82 -11.74
N HIS A 28 -2.98 4.82 -11.18
CA HIS A 28 -3.58 3.55 -10.82
C HIS A 28 -3.68 3.33 -9.32
N LEU A 29 -3.01 4.14 -8.52
CA LEU A 29 -2.81 3.86 -7.11
C LEU A 29 -2.68 5.16 -6.33
N MET A 30 -3.30 5.19 -5.14
CA MET A 30 -3.11 6.28 -4.19
C MET A 30 -2.43 5.69 -2.95
N LEU A 31 -1.49 6.43 -2.39
CA LEU A 31 -0.86 6.08 -1.12
C LEU A 31 -1.25 7.13 -0.08
N VAL A 32 -1.69 6.68 1.09
CA VAL A 32 -1.91 7.56 2.24
C VAL A 32 -1.02 7.06 3.36
N TYR A 33 -0.30 7.96 4.01
CA TYR A 33 0.61 7.55 5.07
C TYR A 33 0.69 8.58 6.19
N VAL A 34 1.01 8.10 7.40
CA VAL A 34 1.28 8.94 8.57
C VAL A 34 2.51 8.39 9.28
N PRO A 35 3.27 9.25 9.99
CA PRO A 35 4.34 8.76 10.85
C PRO A 35 3.78 7.84 11.93
N THR A 36 4.54 6.84 12.33
CA THR A 36 4.17 5.94 13.42
C THR A 36 5.18 6.09 14.57
N LYS A 37 4.67 5.98 15.78
CA LYS A 37 5.52 5.94 16.99
C LYS A 37 6.07 4.54 17.24
N LEU A 38 5.52 3.54 16.54
CA LEU A 38 5.95 2.16 16.65
C LEU A 38 7.16 1.92 15.75
N LYS A 39 7.94 0.93 16.07
CA LYS A 39 9.11 0.54 15.26
C LYS A 39 8.70 -0.21 14.00
N ASN A 40 7.51 -0.82 14.00
CA ASN A 40 7.06 -1.65 12.89
C ASN A 40 6.30 -0.82 11.85
N ILE A 41 6.62 -1.06 10.59
CA ILE A 41 5.84 -0.54 9.47
C ILE A 41 4.55 -1.36 9.40
N ARG A 42 3.41 -0.67 9.32
CA ARG A 42 2.12 -1.35 9.14
C ARG A 42 1.49 -0.86 7.85
N VAL A 43 0.95 -1.81 7.08
CA VAL A 43 0.41 -1.54 5.76
C VAL A 43 -0.99 -2.11 5.62
N GLY A 44 -1.91 -1.30 5.10
CA GLY A 44 -3.25 -1.72 4.76
C GLY A 44 -3.50 -1.54 3.28
N PHE A 45 -4.48 -2.26 2.76
CA PHE A 45 -4.86 -2.20 1.35
C PHE A 45 -6.34 -1.96 1.23
N SER A 46 -6.73 -1.00 0.41
CA SER A 46 -8.12 -0.69 0.14
C SER A 46 -8.40 -0.93 -1.34
N VAL A 47 -9.15 -1.99 -1.62
CA VAL A 47 -9.54 -2.36 -2.98
C VAL A 47 -11.07 -2.46 -3.00
N SER A 48 -11.72 -1.40 -3.49
CA SER A 48 -13.17 -1.29 -3.45
C SER A 48 -13.84 -2.16 -4.52
N LYS A 49 -15.17 -2.30 -4.41
CA LYS A 49 -15.98 -3.03 -5.38
C LYS A 49 -15.88 -2.44 -6.79
N LYS A 50 -15.53 -1.17 -6.92
CA LYS A 50 -15.33 -0.52 -8.22
C LYS A 50 -14.19 -1.13 -9.03
N VAL A 51 -13.24 -1.77 -8.36
CA VAL A 51 -12.10 -2.42 -9.02
C VAL A 51 -12.55 -3.70 -9.73
N GLY A 52 -13.52 -4.42 -9.17
CA GLY A 52 -14.00 -5.64 -9.77
C GLY A 52 -14.63 -6.59 -8.78
N LYS A 53 -14.88 -7.81 -9.24
CA LYS A 53 -15.46 -8.89 -8.43
C LYS A 53 -14.50 -9.30 -7.31
N ALA A 54 -15.01 -10.04 -6.32
CA ALA A 54 -14.23 -10.45 -5.15
C ALA A 54 -12.93 -11.14 -5.51
N HIS A 55 -12.94 -12.06 -6.47
CA HIS A 55 -11.71 -12.78 -6.85
C HIS A 55 -10.67 -11.85 -7.48
N THR A 56 -11.10 -10.86 -8.25
CA THR A 56 -10.21 -9.85 -8.85
C THR A 56 -9.60 -8.98 -7.75
N ARG A 57 -10.42 -8.52 -6.81
CA ARG A 57 -9.94 -7.71 -5.68
C ARG A 57 -8.94 -8.49 -4.82
N ASN A 58 -9.21 -9.76 -4.58
CA ASN A 58 -8.29 -10.61 -3.81
C ASN A 58 -6.96 -10.82 -4.53
N LEU A 59 -7.00 -10.96 -5.85
CA LEU A 59 -5.77 -11.08 -6.65
C LEU A 59 -4.93 -9.79 -6.54
N ILE A 60 -5.56 -8.61 -6.66
CA ILE A 60 -4.86 -7.34 -6.53
C ILE A 60 -4.22 -7.20 -5.14
N LYS A 61 -4.98 -7.52 -4.08
CA LYS A 61 -4.46 -7.47 -2.71
C LYS A 61 -3.27 -8.40 -2.54
N ARG A 62 -3.34 -9.61 -3.09
CA ARG A 62 -2.27 -10.60 -3.00
C ARG A 62 -1.00 -10.11 -3.67
N ARG A 63 -1.14 -9.51 -4.85
CA ARG A 63 0.00 -8.92 -5.58
C ARG A 63 0.62 -7.76 -4.82
N LEU A 64 -0.19 -6.86 -4.29
CA LEU A 64 0.29 -5.74 -3.49
C LEU A 64 1.03 -6.22 -2.24
N ARG A 65 0.49 -7.23 -1.55
CA ARG A 65 1.15 -7.80 -0.37
C ARG A 65 2.51 -8.40 -0.73
N ALA A 66 2.59 -9.12 -1.85
CA ALA A 66 3.84 -9.73 -2.29
C ALA A 66 4.90 -8.66 -2.57
N ILE A 67 4.52 -7.59 -3.24
CA ILE A 67 5.42 -6.47 -3.56
C ILE A 67 5.92 -5.82 -2.26
N ILE A 68 5.00 -5.48 -1.37
CA ILE A 68 5.35 -4.80 -0.11
C ILE A 68 6.19 -5.70 0.78
N GLN A 69 5.86 -6.99 0.87
CA GLN A 69 6.62 -7.94 1.66
C GLN A 69 8.08 -8.01 1.20
N ASP A 70 8.29 -8.03 -0.11
CA ASP A 70 9.64 -8.05 -0.69
C ASP A 70 10.40 -6.76 -0.34
N LEU A 71 9.76 -5.61 -0.45
CA LEU A 71 10.36 -4.33 -0.11
C LEU A 71 10.70 -4.25 1.39
N LEU A 72 9.84 -4.79 2.25
CA LEU A 72 10.09 -4.83 3.69
C LEU A 72 11.29 -5.72 4.02
N LYS A 73 11.41 -6.87 3.37
CA LYS A 73 12.55 -7.77 3.55
C LYS A 73 13.87 -7.09 3.19
N GLN A 74 13.86 -6.23 2.20
CA GLN A 74 15.03 -5.49 1.75
C GLN A 74 15.25 -4.21 2.54
N ASN A 75 14.41 -3.92 3.51
CA ASN A 75 14.45 -2.70 4.31
C ASN A 75 14.44 -1.42 3.45
N LEU A 76 13.63 -1.44 2.39
CA LEU A 76 13.58 -0.35 1.43
C LEU A 76 12.53 0.73 1.74
N ILE A 77 11.63 0.48 2.68
CA ILE A 77 10.54 1.41 3.00
C ILE A 77 10.78 2.07 4.35
N LYS A 78 10.63 3.38 4.41
CA LYS A 78 10.75 4.13 5.66
C LYS A 78 9.62 3.79 6.62
N THR A 79 9.88 3.92 7.92
CA THR A 79 8.93 3.53 8.96
C THR A 79 7.78 4.52 9.09
N ASN A 80 6.60 4.08 8.67
CA ASN A 80 5.34 4.83 8.75
C ASN A 80 4.21 3.82 8.76
N ASN A 81 2.99 4.29 8.90
CA ASN A 81 1.79 3.50 8.62
C ASN A 81 1.30 3.88 7.23
N TYR A 82 1.03 2.89 6.40
CA TYR A 82 0.68 3.09 4.99
C TYR A 82 -0.67 2.47 4.64
N ILE A 83 -1.43 3.12 3.76
CA ILE A 83 -2.59 2.51 3.10
C ILE A 83 -2.41 2.70 1.60
N PHE A 84 -2.44 1.60 0.85
CA PHE A 84 -2.47 1.64 -0.61
C PHE A 84 -3.90 1.48 -1.06
N VAL A 85 -4.39 2.45 -1.83
CA VAL A 85 -5.76 2.47 -2.35
C VAL A 85 -5.71 2.23 -3.85
N ALA A 86 -6.38 1.18 -4.30
CA ALA A 86 -6.38 0.82 -5.71
C ALA A 86 -7.46 1.56 -6.48
N ASN A 87 -7.09 2.16 -7.61
CA ASN A 87 -8.04 2.70 -8.57
C ASN A 87 -8.50 1.59 -9.51
N SER A 88 -9.64 1.75 -10.18
CA SER A 88 -10.20 0.71 -11.03
C SER A 88 -9.28 0.31 -12.18
N SER A 89 -8.47 1.22 -12.69
CA SER A 89 -7.52 0.93 -13.78
C SER A 89 -6.38 0.00 -13.38
N ILE A 90 -6.24 -0.29 -12.09
CA ILE A 90 -5.16 -1.16 -11.60
C ILE A 90 -5.23 -2.57 -12.18
N THR A 91 -6.43 -3.01 -12.58
CA THR A 91 -6.63 -4.34 -13.18
C THR A 91 -5.94 -4.51 -14.53
N GLU A 92 -5.57 -3.42 -15.17
CA GLU A 92 -4.90 -3.43 -16.48
C GLU A 92 -3.39 -3.68 -16.36
N LEU A 93 -2.85 -3.62 -15.13
CA LEU A 93 -1.42 -3.70 -14.91
C LEU A 93 -0.93 -5.13 -14.76
N SER A 94 0.24 -5.43 -15.35
CA SER A 94 0.98 -6.62 -15.05
C SER A 94 1.56 -6.50 -13.63
N PHE A 95 2.09 -7.60 -13.09
CA PHE A 95 2.75 -7.58 -11.79
C PHE A 95 3.92 -6.59 -11.77
N GLU A 96 4.74 -6.58 -12.82
CA GLU A 96 5.90 -5.68 -12.90
C GLU A 96 5.46 -4.22 -13.00
N GLU A 97 4.41 -3.94 -13.75
CA GLU A 97 3.86 -2.59 -13.85
C GLU A 97 3.29 -2.13 -12.51
N LEU A 98 2.62 -3.03 -11.79
CA LEU A 98 2.09 -2.73 -10.46
C LEU A 98 3.22 -2.41 -9.48
N LYS A 99 4.30 -3.19 -9.52
CA LYS A 99 5.48 -2.95 -8.70
C LYS A 99 6.08 -1.58 -8.99
N SER A 100 6.16 -1.20 -10.26
CA SER A 100 6.64 0.13 -10.66
C SER A 100 5.78 1.24 -10.11
N GLN A 101 4.45 1.06 -10.08
CA GLN A 101 3.53 2.05 -9.52
C GLN A 101 3.70 2.20 -8.00
N VAL A 102 3.90 1.09 -7.31
CA VAL A 102 4.15 1.11 -5.86
C VAL A 102 5.43 1.89 -5.55
N LEU A 103 6.50 1.59 -6.28
CA LEU A 103 7.77 2.29 -6.11
C LEU A 103 7.65 3.77 -6.46
N TYR A 104 6.89 4.09 -7.49
CA TYR A 104 6.66 5.47 -7.91
C TYR A 104 6.02 6.30 -6.80
N VAL A 105 4.92 5.82 -6.21
CA VAL A 105 4.24 6.59 -5.16
C VAL A 105 5.08 6.69 -3.88
N LEU A 106 5.83 5.65 -3.54
CA LEU A 106 6.72 5.69 -2.39
C LEU A 106 7.87 6.69 -2.62
N ASN A 107 8.46 6.65 -3.79
CA ASN A 107 9.61 7.51 -4.12
C ASN A 107 9.23 8.98 -4.25
N LYS A 108 8.00 9.26 -4.66
CA LYS A 108 7.50 10.62 -4.88
C LYS A 108 7.60 11.48 -3.62
N ASP A 109 7.40 10.90 -2.45
CA ASP A 109 7.51 11.59 -1.16
C ASP A 109 8.75 11.15 -0.36
N GLY A 110 9.73 10.55 -1.03
CA GLY A 110 10.98 10.18 -0.38
C GLY A 110 10.85 9.09 0.66
N LEU A 111 9.94 8.13 0.46
CA LEU A 111 9.65 7.07 1.41
C LEU A 111 10.49 5.80 1.21
N ILE A 112 11.38 5.81 0.23
CA ILE A 112 12.30 4.71 -0.03
C ILE A 112 13.62 4.99 0.68
N ASN A 113 14.15 3.99 1.36
CA ASN A 113 15.48 4.04 1.98
C ASN A 113 16.55 3.87 0.90
N GLU A 114 17.55 4.69 0.96
CA GLU A 114 18.69 4.61 0.02
C GLU A 114 19.87 3.87 0.63
#